data_ba7a1295999e5d0d391b29a83245ffe5
#
_entry.id   ba7a1295999e5d0d391b29a83245ffe5
#
_cell.length_a   1.000
_cell.length_b   1.000
_cell.length_c   1.000
_cell.angle_alpha   90.00
_cell.angle_beta   90.00
_cell.angle_gamma   90.00
#
_symmetry.space_group_name_H-M   'P 1'
#
loop_
_entity.id
_entity.type
_entity.pdbx_description
1 polymer ?
#
loop_
_entity_poly.entity_id
_entity_poly.type
_entity_poly.pdbx_seq_one_letter_code
_entity_poly.pdbx_strand_id
1 'polypeptide(L)'
;MSTNAKSVVILAAGKGTRMYSALPKVLHHLAGKPMVQHVIDTALSLGAQNVHLVYGHGGDLLQNTLSDQNLNWVLQAEQLGTGHAMQQAAPHFADDEDILMLYGDVPLIAAETLERLMAVKPEGGIGLLTVILDNPAGYGRIIRENGQVTGIIEQKDASEEQQKINEINTGILVANGGDLKRWLAKLNNNNAQGEFYITDIIAIAHQEGRRIETAHPEKMSEMEGVNNRLQLAALERIYQREQADRLLLEGVMILDPARFDLRGTLTHGKDVIIDVNVIIEGDVTLGNNVVIGAGCVLKDCVIGDGSVLSPYTVVESSEMARDCTVGPFARLRPGSVLADKAHVGNFVEMKKATLGTGSKAGHLSYLGDAEIGNDVNIGAGTITCNYDGANKFKTVIGDDVFVGSDTQLVAPVTIGKGATVGAGTTVTKDVGENELVISRVRQTQIAGWKRPVKMKK
;
A
#
# COMPACT_ATOMS: atom_id res chain seq x y z
N MET A 1 -14.39 -18.67 26.68
CA MET A 1 -13.09 -18.17 27.18
C MET A 1 -12.46 -17.36 26.06
N SER A 2 -11.92 -16.19 26.35
CA SER A 2 -11.33 -15.32 25.28
C SER A 2 -10.14 -16.04 24.66
N THR A 3 -10.21 -16.29 23.34
CA THR A 3 -9.15 -16.94 22.55
C THR A 3 -8.08 -15.95 22.06
N ASN A 4 -8.04 -14.75 22.63
CA ASN A 4 -7.14 -13.70 22.18
C ASN A 4 -5.73 -13.93 22.73
N ALA A 5 -4.74 -14.06 21.86
CA ALA A 5 -3.33 -13.99 22.24
C ALA A 5 -3.07 -12.61 22.88
N LYS A 6 -2.67 -12.57 24.15
CA LYS A 6 -2.36 -11.32 24.82
C LYS A 6 -1.05 -10.73 24.33
N SER A 7 -0.09 -11.57 23.96
CA SER A 7 1.21 -11.16 23.43
C SER A 7 1.56 -11.89 22.14
N VAL A 8 2.09 -11.15 21.19
CA VAL A 8 2.59 -11.66 19.90
C VAL A 8 4.08 -11.34 19.80
N VAL A 9 4.89 -12.34 19.43
CA VAL A 9 6.32 -12.16 19.15
C VAL A 9 6.54 -12.31 17.66
N ILE A 10 7.04 -11.26 17.01
CA ILE A 10 7.34 -11.24 15.57
C ILE A 10 8.85 -11.32 15.39
N LEU A 11 9.33 -12.38 14.74
CA LEU A 11 10.74 -12.58 14.45
C LEU A 11 11.12 -11.84 13.16
N ALA A 12 11.97 -10.82 13.26
CA ALA A 12 12.38 -9.94 12.18
C ALA A 12 13.90 -9.69 12.13
N ALA A 13 14.72 -10.49 12.81
CA ALA A 13 16.16 -10.28 12.97
C ALA A 13 17.03 -10.84 11.83
N GLY A 14 16.44 -11.47 10.81
CA GLY A 14 17.16 -12.11 9.72
C GLY A 14 17.91 -11.11 8.83
N LYS A 15 19.15 -11.43 8.43
CA LYS A 15 20.04 -10.56 7.63
C LYS A 15 19.55 -10.27 6.20
N GLY A 16 18.71 -11.13 5.62
CA GLY A 16 18.10 -10.91 4.31
C GLY A 16 19.10 -10.76 3.14
N THR A 17 20.26 -11.39 3.19
CA THR A 17 21.34 -11.23 2.20
C THR A 17 20.93 -11.51 0.76
N ARG A 18 19.97 -12.43 0.56
CA ARG A 18 19.41 -12.80 -0.76
C ARG A 18 18.52 -11.72 -1.39
N MET A 19 18.20 -10.63 -0.66
CA MET A 19 17.48 -9.47 -1.20
C MET A 19 18.40 -8.53 -2.00
N TYR A 20 19.73 -8.65 -1.86
CA TYR A 20 20.72 -7.76 -2.47
C TYR A 20 20.38 -6.28 -2.24
N SER A 21 20.11 -5.90 -1.00
CA SER A 21 19.64 -4.58 -0.59
C SER A 21 20.26 -4.15 0.72
N ALA A 22 20.48 -2.83 0.88
CA ALA A 22 20.81 -2.23 2.16
C ALA A 22 19.59 -2.12 3.09
N LEU A 23 18.38 -2.19 2.51
CA LEU A 23 17.13 -2.18 3.27
C LEU A 23 16.97 -3.53 3.98
N PRO A 24 16.67 -3.56 5.31
CA PRO A 24 16.29 -4.78 6.00
C PRO A 24 15.18 -5.54 5.29
N LYS A 25 15.30 -6.87 5.21
CA LYS A 25 14.38 -7.72 4.44
C LYS A 25 12.91 -7.40 4.70
N VAL A 26 12.53 -7.28 5.95
CA VAL A 26 11.15 -7.10 6.40
C VAL A 26 10.59 -5.70 6.11
N LEU A 27 11.44 -4.73 5.72
CA LEU A 27 11.04 -3.39 5.30
C LEU A 27 10.79 -3.27 3.80
N HIS A 28 11.06 -4.29 3.00
CA HIS A 28 10.63 -4.28 1.61
C HIS A 28 9.10 -4.26 1.54
N HIS A 29 8.58 -3.46 0.60
CA HIS A 29 7.15 -3.24 0.49
C HIS A 29 6.45 -4.36 -0.28
N LEU A 30 5.29 -4.74 0.23
CA LEU A 30 4.24 -5.49 -0.43
C LEU A 30 3.01 -4.57 -0.47
N ALA A 31 2.43 -4.35 -1.63
CA ALA A 31 1.28 -3.45 -1.80
C ALA A 31 1.47 -2.05 -1.18
N GLY A 32 2.66 -1.46 -1.32
CA GLY A 32 2.97 -0.12 -0.79
C GLY A 32 3.31 -0.06 0.70
N LYS A 33 3.19 -1.16 1.46
CA LYS A 33 3.39 -1.25 2.91
C LYS A 33 4.56 -2.21 3.23
N PRO A 34 5.44 -1.92 4.22
CA PRO A 34 6.48 -2.86 4.65
C PRO A 34 5.90 -4.24 4.98
N MET A 35 6.57 -5.33 4.58
CA MET A 35 6.10 -6.70 4.87
C MET A 35 5.80 -6.93 6.34
N VAL A 36 6.68 -6.46 7.23
CA VAL A 36 6.48 -6.62 8.68
C VAL A 36 5.24 -5.86 9.18
N GLN A 37 4.85 -4.75 8.52
CA GLN A 37 3.66 -4.00 8.90
C GLN A 37 2.38 -4.82 8.64
N HIS A 38 2.33 -5.63 7.59
CA HIS A 38 1.20 -6.55 7.37
C HIS A 38 1.06 -7.53 8.53
N VAL A 39 2.18 -8.08 9.02
CA VAL A 39 2.17 -9.02 10.15
C VAL A 39 1.76 -8.32 11.45
N ILE A 40 2.23 -7.08 11.68
CA ILE A 40 1.83 -6.26 12.83
C ILE A 40 0.34 -5.97 12.78
N ASP A 41 -0.19 -5.56 11.64
CA ASP A 41 -1.61 -5.27 11.46
C ASP A 41 -2.47 -6.50 11.75
N THR A 42 -2.05 -7.68 11.27
CA THR A 42 -2.71 -8.95 11.56
C THR A 42 -2.66 -9.26 13.07
N ALA A 43 -1.51 -9.08 13.73
CA ALA A 43 -1.39 -9.28 15.17
C ALA A 43 -2.33 -8.35 15.97
N LEU A 44 -2.41 -7.08 15.59
CA LEU A 44 -3.29 -6.09 16.22
C LEU A 44 -4.78 -6.39 15.98
N SER A 45 -5.15 -6.89 14.80
CA SER A 45 -6.53 -7.28 14.49
C SER A 45 -7.04 -8.45 15.37
N LEU A 46 -6.13 -9.31 15.84
CA LEU A 46 -6.41 -10.37 16.80
C LEU A 46 -6.61 -9.86 18.24
N GLY A 47 -6.49 -8.55 18.48
CA GLY A 47 -6.60 -7.94 19.80
C GLY A 47 -5.35 -8.13 20.67
N ALA A 48 -4.18 -8.33 20.07
CA ALA A 48 -2.92 -8.39 20.80
C ALA A 48 -2.70 -7.12 21.61
N GLN A 49 -2.43 -7.29 22.92
CA GLN A 49 -2.15 -6.18 23.84
C GLN A 49 -0.67 -5.78 23.79
N ASN A 50 0.20 -6.75 23.51
CA ASN A 50 1.64 -6.55 23.40
C ASN A 50 2.13 -7.17 22.10
N VAL A 51 2.85 -6.40 21.30
CA VAL A 51 3.56 -6.88 20.12
C VAL A 51 5.06 -6.69 20.35
N HIS A 52 5.78 -7.80 20.49
CA HIS A 52 7.23 -7.81 20.66
C HIS A 52 7.88 -8.04 19.30
N LEU A 53 8.61 -7.06 18.81
CA LEU A 53 9.33 -7.18 17.55
C LEU A 53 10.80 -7.49 17.80
N VAL A 54 11.19 -8.73 17.49
CA VAL A 54 12.58 -9.16 17.62
C VAL A 54 13.35 -8.74 16.37
N TYR A 55 14.29 -7.82 16.55
CA TYR A 55 15.08 -7.25 15.46
C TYR A 55 16.59 -7.47 15.65
N GLY A 56 17.35 -7.32 14.60
CA GLY A 56 18.80 -7.49 14.59
C GLY A 56 19.50 -6.36 13.85
N HIS A 57 20.27 -6.70 12.83
CA HIS A 57 21.00 -5.73 12.01
C HIS A 57 20.05 -4.75 11.31
N GLY A 58 20.42 -3.45 11.30
CA GLY A 58 19.59 -2.39 10.68
C GLY A 58 18.42 -1.91 11.56
N GLY A 59 18.50 -2.13 12.87
CA GLY A 59 17.45 -1.80 13.84
C GLY A 59 17.02 -0.35 13.84
N ASP A 60 17.93 0.61 13.70
CA ASP A 60 17.61 2.05 13.67
C ASP A 60 16.64 2.39 12.54
N LEU A 61 16.86 1.82 11.35
CA LEU A 61 15.98 2.04 10.19
C LEU A 61 14.60 1.42 10.43
N LEU A 62 14.57 0.21 11.02
CA LEU A 62 13.32 -0.46 11.35
C LEU A 62 12.51 0.33 12.37
N GLN A 63 13.14 0.80 13.45
CA GLN A 63 12.51 1.61 14.49
C GLN A 63 11.99 2.95 13.95
N ASN A 64 12.78 3.63 13.12
CA ASN A 64 12.36 4.89 12.50
C ASN A 64 11.18 4.70 11.55
N THR A 65 11.16 3.61 10.76
CA THR A 65 10.08 3.32 9.81
C THR A 65 8.76 2.96 10.49
N LEU A 66 8.84 2.31 11.67
CA LEU A 66 7.68 1.84 12.44
C LEU A 66 7.45 2.69 13.71
N SER A 67 7.95 3.92 13.75
CA SER A 67 7.92 4.79 14.95
C SER A 67 6.51 5.06 15.48
N ASP A 68 5.52 5.08 14.62
CA ASP A 68 4.13 5.33 14.97
C ASP A 68 3.40 4.12 15.57
N GLN A 69 4.09 2.96 15.63
CA GLN A 69 3.54 1.73 16.17
C GLN A 69 3.91 1.55 17.65
N ASN A 70 2.95 1.13 18.46
CA ASN A 70 3.20 0.80 19.86
C ASN A 70 3.80 -0.61 19.98
N LEU A 71 5.11 -0.75 19.79
CA LEU A 71 5.84 -2.01 19.76
C LEU A 71 6.82 -2.13 20.92
N ASN A 72 6.95 -3.33 21.46
CA ASN A 72 8.03 -3.69 22.38
C ASN A 72 9.24 -4.19 21.56
N TRP A 73 10.28 -3.38 21.50
CA TRP A 73 11.49 -3.65 20.73
C TRP A 73 12.43 -4.61 21.46
N VAL A 74 12.76 -5.74 20.84
CA VAL A 74 13.63 -6.78 21.41
C VAL A 74 14.85 -6.96 20.52
N LEU A 75 16.03 -6.62 21.02
CA LEU A 75 17.27 -6.74 20.26
C LEU A 75 17.82 -8.18 20.31
N GLN A 76 17.99 -8.80 19.15
CA GLN A 76 18.82 -9.99 18.98
C GLN A 76 20.19 -9.56 18.42
N ALA A 77 21.15 -9.30 19.30
CA ALA A 77 22.45 -8.79 18.91
C ALA A 77 23.24 -9.79 18.04
N GLU A 78 23.17 -11.08 18.36
CA GLU A 78 23.78 -12.17 17.61
C GLU A 78 22.68 -13.07 17.03
N GLN A 79 22.71 -13.34 15.73
CA GLN A 79 21.72 -14.19 15.06
C GLN A 79 22.11 -15.67 15.20
N LEU A 80 21.84 -16.25 16.36
CA LEU A 80 22.15 -17.63 16.70
C LEU A 80 20.96 -18.59 16.51
N GLY A 81 19.99 -18.22 15.68
CA GLY A 81 18.82 -19.02 15.35
C GLY A 81 17.51 -18.49 15.91
N THR A 82 16.39 -19.12 15.51
CA THR A 82 15.02 -18.72 15.87
C THR A 82 14.71 -18.96 17.37
N GLY A 83 15.26 -20.03 17.95
CA GLY A 83 15.17 -20.28 19.39
C GLY A 83 15.86 -19.19 20.20
N HIS A 84 17.07 -18.75 19.77
CA HIS A 84 17.76 -17.64 20.39
C HIS A 84 16.96 -16.33 20.30
N ALA A 85 16.31 -16.07 19.17
CA ALA A 85 15.44 -14.90 19.02
C ALA A 85 14.28 -14.91 20.05
N MET A 86 13.65 -16.06 20.26
CA MET A 86 12.60 -16.24 21.27
C MET A 86 13.14 -16.16 22.70
N GLN A 87 14.37 -16.62 22.95
CA GLN A 87 15.02 -16.44 24.25
C GLN A 87 15.23 -14.96 24.60
N GLN A 88 15.52 -14.10 23.59
CA GLN A 88 15.61 -12.64 23.81
C GLN A 88 14.24 -12.03 24.15
N ALA A 89 13.17 -12.54 23.56
CA ALA A 89 11.80 -12.06 23.83
C ALA A 89 11.24 -12.57 25.17
N ALA A 90 11.70 -13.72 25.66
CA ALA A 90 11.17 -14.39 26.85
C ALA A 90 11.06 -13.51 28.12
N PRO A 91 11.99 -12.60 28.43
CA PRO A 91 11.86 -11.70 29.59
C PRO A 91 10.71 -10.69 29.50
N HIS A 92 10.13 -10.49 28.32
CA HIS A 92 9.19 -9.41 28.05
C HIS A 92 7.71 -9.85 28.08
N PHE A 93 7.40 -11.14 28.15
CA PHE A 93 6.03 -11.63 28.23
C PHE A 93 5.77 -12.35 29.57
N ALA A 94 4.51 -12.38 30.01
CA ALA A 94 4.12 -12.97 31.27
C ALA A 94 4.02 -14.51 31.20
N ASP A 95 4.06 -15.17 32.35
CA ASP A 95 4.01 -16.63 32.43
C ASP A 95 2.59 -17.17 32.22
N ASP A 96 1.58 -16.38 32.54
CA ASP A 96 0.15 -16.75 32.51
C ASP A 96 -0.59 -16.34 31.23
N GLU A 97 0.13 -15.83 30.21
CA GLU A 97 -0.44 -15.47 28.93
C GLU A 97 -0.04 -16.44 27.82
N ASP A 98 -0.86 -16.49 26.77
CA ASP A 98 -0.52 -17.22 25.53
C ASP A 98 0.29 -16.35 24.61
N ILE A 99 1.40 -16.90 24.12
CA ILE A 99 2.36 -16.26 23.24
C ILE A 99 2.19 -16.83 21.84
N LEU A 100 1.79 -15.98 20.89
CA LEU A 100 1.75 -16.31 19.48
C LEU A 100 3.06 -15.85 18.82
N MET A 101 3.77 -16.78 18.17
CA MET A 101 5.00 -16.50 17.44
C MET A 101 4.74 -16.41 15.94
N LEU A 102 5.17 -15.30 15.34
CA LEU A 102 5.03 -15.00 13.91
C LEU A 102 6.39 -14.63 13.29
N TYR A 103 6.45 -14.59 11.96
CA TYR A 103 7.61 -14.16 11.19
C TYR A 103 7.31 -12.88 10.43
N GLY A 104 8.17 -11.88 10.53
CA GLY A 104 8.00 -10.57 9.87
C GLY A 104 8.15 -10.60 8.35
N ASP A 105 8.54 -11.73 7.78
CA ASP A 105 8.67 -11.96 6.34
C ASP A 105 7.59 -12.91 5.76
N VAL A 106 6.55 -13.23 6.56
CA VAL A 106 5.36 -13.99 6.14
C VAL A 106 4.15 -13.04 6.16
N PRO A 107 4.05 -12.09 5.21
CA PRO A 107 3.14 -10.95 5.31
C PRO A 107 1.68 -11.26 5.04
N LEU A 108 1.34 -12.42 4.45
CA LEU A 108 -0.03 -12.78 4.07
C LEU A 108 -0.73 -13.72 5.06
N ILE A 109 -0.15 -13.93 6.25
CA ILE A 109 -0.82 -14.72 7.29
C ILE A 109 -2.17 -14.12 7.68
N ALA A 110 -3.23 -14.90 7.56
CA ALA A 110 -4.59 -14.46 7.84
C ALA A 110 -4.95 -14.53 9.33
N ALA A 111 -5.71 -13.57 9.82
CA ALA A 111 -6.18 -13.55 11.20
C ALA A 111 -7.03 -14.78 11.54
N GLU A 112 -7.91 -15.21 10.63
CA GLU A 112 -8.79 -16.36 10.79
C GLU A 112 -7.99 -17.67 10.94
N THR A 113 -6.87 -17.80 10.26
CA THR A 113 -5.95 -18.94 10.41
C THR A 113 -5.30 -18.96 11.78
N LEU A 114 -4.89 -17.79 12.27
CA LEU A 114 -4.32 -17.65 13.61
C LEU A 114 -5.35 -17.86 14.72
N GLU A 115 -6.60 -17.43 14.52
CA GLU A 115 -7.70 -17.72 15.45
C GLU A 115 -7.97 -19.22 15.55
N ARG A 116 -7.98 -19.95 14.43
CA ARG A 116 -8.10 -21.42 14.44
C ARG A 116 -6.92 -22.07 15.14
N LEU A 117 -5.69 -21.57 14.92
CA LEU A 117 -4.49 -22.07 15.61
C LEU A 117 -4.60 -21.90 17.13
N MET A 118 -5.03 -20.73 17.58
CA MET A 118 -5.24 -20.47 19.01
C MET A 118 -6.34 -21.35 19.62
N ALA A 119 -7.41 -21.59 18.84
CA ALA A 119 -8.55 -22.41 19.28
C ALA A 119 -8.19 -23.89 19.47
N VAL A 120 -7.28 -24.44 18.67
CA VAL A 120 -6.85 -25.86 18.80
C VAL A 120 -5.76 -26.05 19.85
N LYS A 121 -5.11 -24.98 20.37
CA LYS A 121 -4.08 -25.10 21.39
C LYS A 121 -4.62 -25.78 22.64
N PRO A 122 -4.06 -26.92 23.08
CA PRO A 122 -4.48 -27.56 24.31
C PRO A 122 -3.99 -26.79 25.53
N GLU A 123 -4.69 -26.95 26.64
CA GLU A 123 -4.23 -26.40 27.91
C GLU A 123 -2.85 -26.99 28.29
N GLY A 124 -1.88 -26.12 28.60
CA GLY A 124 -0.50 -26.50 28.89
C GLY A 124 0.23 -27.16 27.70
N GLY A 125 -0.26 -27.05 26.48
CA GLY A 125 0.33 -27.61 25.28
C GLY A 125 0.67 -26.57 24.23
N ILE A 126 0.89 -27.02 22.99
CA ILE A 126 1.29 -26.19 21.87
C ILE A 126 0.25 -26.30 20.75
N GLY A 127 -0.19 -25.16 20.20
CA GLY A 127 -0.81 -25.08 18.89
C GLY A 127 0.28 -24.85 17.85
N LEU A 128 0.35 -25.68 16.81
CA LEU A 128 1.36 -25.62 15.77
C LEU A 128 0.70 -25.46 14.40
N LEU A 129 1.10 -24.46 13.63
CA LEU A 129 0.61 -24.31 12.26
C LEU A 129 1.48 -25.14 11.32
N THR A 130 0.84 -26.09 10.64
CA THR A 130 1.50 -27.02 9.69
C THR A 130 0.81 -26.98 8.34
N VAL A 131 1.49 -27.44 7.29
CA VAL A 131 0.92 -27.52 5.95
C VAL A 131 1.43 -28.77 5.23
N ILE A 132 0.61 -29.33 4.34
CA ILE A 132 0.99 -30.47 3.49
C ILE A 132 1.40 -29.93 2.13
N LEU A 133 2.64 -30.22 1.71
CA LEU A 133 3.21 -29.79 0.44
C LEU A 133 3.54 -30.99 -0.45
N ASP A 134 3.28 -30.86 -1.76
CA ASP A 134 3.75 -31.84 -2.75
C ASP A 134 5.29 -31.86 -2.81
N ASN A 135 5.92 -30.71 -2.67
CA ASN A 135 7.38 -30.58 -2.59
C ASN A 135 7.79 -29.89 -1.27
N PRO A 136 8.10 -30.65 -0.23
CA PRO A 136 8.43 -30.14 1.08
C PRO A 136 9.91 -29.71 1.23
N ALA A 137 10.70 -29.71 0.16
CA ALA A 137 12.13 -29.41 0.21
C ALA A 137 12.43 -28.03 0.84
N GLY A 138 13.37 -28.01 1.78
CA GLY A 138 13.80 -26.78 2.47
C GLY A 138 13.09 -26.47 3.77
N TYR A 139 12.04 -27.22 4.13
CA TYR A 139 11.27 -27.02 5.36
C TYR A 139 11.60 -28.10 6.43
N GLY A 140 11.31 -27.82 7.70
CA GLY A 140 11.27 -28.81 8.77
C GLY A 140 10.07 -29.78 8.60
N ARG A 141 10.29 -31.04 8.86
CA ARG A 141 9.26 -32.10 8.75
C ARG A 141 8.60 -32.37 10.09
N ILE A 142 7.28 -32.52 10.07
CA ILE A 142 6.50 -32.90 11.25
C ILE A 142 6.63 -34.40 11.48
N ILE A 143 7.16 -34.80 12.62
CA ILE A 143 7.27 -36.19 13.02
C ILE A 143 6.04 -36.56 13.85
N ARG A 144 5.36 -37.65 13.44
CA ARG A 144 4.19 -38.17 14.14
C ARG A 144 4.38 -39.61 14.57
N GLU A 145 3.95 -39.92 15.78
CA GLU A 145 3.84 -41.28 16.29
C GLU A 145 2.39 -41.51 16.74
N ASN A 146 1.76 -42.55 16.24
CA ASN A 146 0.34 -42.84 16.51
C ASN A 146 -0.60 -41.63 16.28
N GLY A 147 -0.31 -40.82 15.25
CA GLY A 147 -1.07 -39.61 14.89
C GLY A 147 -0.73 -38.35 15.70
N GLN A 148 0.01 -38.48 16.80
CA GLN A 148 0.45 -37.34 17.61
C GLN A 148 1.76 -36.75 17.10
N VAL A 149 1.89 -35.43 17.15
CA VAL A 149 3.16 -34.75 16.85
C VAL A 149 4.15 -35.00 17.99
N THR A 150 5.30 -35.57 17.66
CA THR A 150 6.36 -35.90 18.64
C THR A 150 7.61 -35.05 18.48
N GLY A 151 7.77 -34.40 17.32
CA GLY A 151 8.92 -33.56 17.04
C GLY A 151 8.87 -32.93 15.66
N ILE A 152 9.84 -32.08 15.41
CA ILE A 152 10.14 -31.51 14.08
C ILE A 152 11.60 -31.81 13.77
N ILE A 153 11.90 -32.23 12.56
CA ILE A 153 13.27 -32.40 12.10
C ILE A 153 13.56 -31.44 10.95
N GLU A 154 14.60 -30.66 11.09
CA GLU A 154 14.99 -29.71 10.03
C GLU A 154 15.54 -30.42 8.80
N GLN A 155 15.36 -29.84 7.60
CA GLN A 155 15.75 -30.45 6.31
C GLN A 155 17.19 -31.00 6.30
N LYS A 156 18.12 -30.27 6.95
CA LYS A 156 19.56 -30.64 6.93
C LYS A 156 19.90 -31.78 7.89
N ASP A 157 19.06 -32.03 8.88
CA ASP A 157 19.22 -33.05 9.90
C ASP A 157 18.33 -34.29 9.60
N ALA A 158 17.43 -34.20 8.61
CA ALA A 158 16.46 -35.22 8.24
C ALA A 158 17.11 -36.37 7.43
N SER A 159 16.79 -37.64 7.81
CA SER A 159 17.14 -38.81 7.02
C SER A 159 16.36 -38.82 5.67
N GLU A 160 16.80 -39.68 4.72
CA GLU A 160 16.13 -39.83 3.44
C GLU A 160 14.64 -40.24 3.58
N GLU A 161 14.30 -41.03 4.58
CA GLU A 161 12.91 -41.39 4.87
C GLU A 161 12.12 -40.23 5.43
N GLN A 162 12.71 -39.47 6.34
CA GLN A 162 12.08 -38.29 6.93
C GLN A 162 11.88 -37.16 5.90
N GLN A 163 12.77 -37.04 4.92
CA GLN A 163 12.62 -36.06 3.82
C GLN A 163 11.41 -36.34 2.92
N LYS A 164 10.85 -37.55 2.92
CA LYS A 164 9.64 -37.92 2.18
C LYS A 164 8.34 -37.48 2.85
N ILE A 165 8.43 -37.02 4.11
CA ILE A 165 7.25 -36.52 4.84
C ILE A 165 6.80 -35.21 4.19
N ASN A 166 5.52 -35.13 3.82
CA ASN A 166 4.93 -33.98 3.14
C ASN A 166 4.36 -32.94 4.10
N GLU A 167 4.11 -33.30 5.35
CA GLU A 167 3.69 -32.33 6.38
C GLU A 167 4.90 -31.55 6.90
N ILE A 168 4.85 -30.24 6.71
CA ILE A 168 5.95 -29.35 7.06
C ILE A 168 5.57 -28.40 8.18
N ASN A 169 6.59 -27.94 8.92
CA ASN A 169 6.49 -26.88 9.87
C ASN A 169 6.50 -25.51 9.20
N THR A 170 5.57 -24.65 9.57
CA THR A 170 5.54 -23.26 9.10
C THR A 170 6.38 -22.34 9.99
N GLY A 171 6.70 -22.80 11.20
CA GLY A 171 7.35 -22.01 12.25
C GLY A 171 6.38 -21.25 13.14
N ILE A 172 5.13 -21.06 12.73
CA ILE A 172 4.12 -20.33 13.52
C ILE A 172 3.55 -21.27 14.59
N LEU A 173 3.56 -20.81 15.83
CA LEU A 173 3.06 -21.58 16.98
C LEU A 173 2.46 -20.67 18.05
N VAL A 174 1.66 -21.26 18.91
CA VAL A 174 1.15 -20.63 20.14
C VAL A 174 1.35 -21.54 21.33
N ALA A 175 1.86 -20.99 22.42
CA ALA A 175 2.10 -21.71 23.68
C ALA A 175 1.96 -20.78 24.87
N ASN A 176 1.74 -21.33 26.08
CA ASN A 176 1.75 -20.55 27.31
C ASN A 176 3.15 -20.01 27.62
N GLY A 177 3.24 -18.76 28.08
CA GLY A 177 4.50 -18.06 28.31
C GLY A 177 5.42 -18.74 29.30
N GLY A 178 4.90 -19.25 30.41
CA GLY A 178 5.68 -19.96 31.43
C GLY A 178 6.24 -21.30 30.92
N ASP A 179 5.42 -22.05 30.16
CA ASP A 179 5.85 -23.29 29.53
C ASP A 179 6.92 -23.01 28.47
N LEU A 180 6.68 -21.98 27.63
CA LEU A 180 7.60 -21.57 26.56
C LEU A 180 8.98 -21.17 27.13
N LYS A 181 9.03 -20.34 28.19
CA LYS A 181 10.28 -19.97 28.86
C LYS A 181 11.05 -21.19 29.34
N ARG A 182 10.33 -22.14 29.93
CA ARG A 182 10.94 -23.40 30.46
C ARG A 182 11.54 -24.26 29.35
N TRP A 183 10.85 -24.37 28.20
CA TRP A 183 11.36 -25.10 27.03
C TRP A 183 12.50 -24.37 26.34
N LEU A 184 12.42 -23.06 26.18
CA LEU A 184 13.48 -22.22 25.61
C LEU A 184 14.78 -22.32 26.37
N ALA A 185 14.73 -22.44 27.72
CA ALA A 185 15.91 -22.62 28.59
C ALA A 185 16.62 -23.97 28.38
N LYS A 186 15.97 -24.98 27.78
CA LYS A 186 16.53 -26.29 27.45
C LYS A 186 17.11 -26.44 26.08
N LEU A 187 16.94 -25.42 25.21
CA LEU A 187 17.49 -25.45 23.88
C LEU A 187 19.01 -25.52 23.86
N ASN A 188 19.55 -26.24 22.91
CA ASN A 188 20.97 -26.28 22.61
C ASN A 188 21.22 -26.06 21.12
N ASN A 189 22.48 -25.94 20.71
CA ASN A 189 22.86 -25.72 19.30
C ASN A 189 23.63 -26.91 18.71
N ASN A 190 23.43 -28.12 19.24
CA ASN A 190 24.05 -29.35 18.76
C ASN A 190 23.33 -29.90 17.51
N ASN A 191 23.38 -29.17 16.40
CA ASN A 191 22.74 -29.52 15.14
C ASN A 191 23.61 -29.10 13.94
N ALA A 192 23.22 -29.44 12.72
CA ALA A 192 23.98 -29.21 11.50
C ALA A 192 24.31 -27.72 11.23
N GLN A 193 23.59 -26.79 11.80
CA GLN A 193 23.81 -25.34 11.61
C GLN A 193 24.49 -24.66 12.80
N GLY A 194 24.59 -25.31 13.96
CA GLY A 194 25.10 -24.72 15.18
C GLY A 194 24.18 -23.62 15.75
N GLU A 195 22.89 -23.67 15.44
CA GLU A 195 21.89 -22.67 15.82
C GLU A 195 20.91 -23.21 16.88
N PHE A 196 20.35 -22.33 17.70
CA PHE A 196 19.25 -22.69 18.59
C PHE A 196 17.94 -22.75 17.78
N TYR A 197 17.44 -23.96 17.52
CA TYR A 197 16.20 -24.15 16.79
C TYR A 197 14.99 -24.02 17.71
N ILE A 198 14.04 -23.15 17.36
CA ILE A 198 12.77 -23.08 18.10
C ILE A 198 12.00 -24.39 17.97
N THR A 199 12.15 -25.11 16.86
CA THR A 199 11.48 -26.37 16.57
C THR A 199 11.79 -27.48 17.59
N ASP A 200 12.92 -27.40 18.28
CA ASP A 200 13.30 -28.38 19.32
C ASP A 200 12.37 -28.34 20.54
N ILE A 201 11.66 -27.21 20.79
CA ILE A 201 10.68 -27.16 21.89
C ILE A 201 9.55 -28.17 21.71
N ILE A 202 9.24 -28.58 20.49
CA ILE A 202 8.17 -29.55 20.19
C ILE A 202 8.52 -30.91 20.79
N ALA A 203 9.76 -31.39 20.57
CA ALA A 203 10.22 -32.64 21.14
C ALA A 203 10.34 -32.54 22.66
N ILE A 204 10.81 -31.40 23.21
CA ILE A 204 10.91 -31.16 24.66
C ILE A 204 9.52 -31.19 25.30
N ALA A 205 8.55 -30.51 24.72
CA ALA A 205 7.17 -30.49 25.21
C ALA A 205 6.54 -31.90 25.18
N HIS A 206 6.75 -32.64 24.10
CA HIS A 206 6.27 -34.02 23.96
C HIS A 206 6.88 -34.94 25.06
N GLN A 207 8.17 -34.83 25.30
CA GLN A 207 8.87 -35.60 26.40
C GLN A 207 8.31 -35.25 27.78
N GLU A 208 7.81 -34.05 27.99
CA GLU A 208 7.11 -33.64 29.20
C GLU A 208 5.64 -34.07 29.25
N GLY A 209 5.18 -34.87 28.29
CA GLY A 209 3.79 -35.34 28.18
C GLY A 209 2.78 -34.26 27.74
N ARG A 210 3.26 -33.17 27.14
CA ARG A 210 2.41 -32.10 26.64
C ARG A 210 1.84 -32.46 25.27
N ARG A 211 0.57 -32.09 25.02
CA ARG A 211 -0.07 -32.30 23.73
C ARG A 211 0.29 -31.19 22.75
N ILE A 212 0.53 -31.58 21.50
CA ILE A 212 0.74 -30.66 20.39
C ILE A 212 -0.40 -30.90 19.38
N GLU A 213 -1.23 -29.89 19.17
CA GLU A 213 -2.31 -29.95 18.19
C GLU A 213 -1.97 -29.06 16.99
N THR A 214 -2.41 -29.46 15.81
CA THR A 214 -2.08 -28.74 14.57
C THR A 214 -3.28 -28.07 13.94
N ALA A 215 -3.07 -26.90 13.36
CA ALA A 215 -3.98 -26.23 12.46
C ALA A 215 -3.32 -26.10 11.07
N HIS A 216 -4.14 -25.86 10.04
CA HIS A 216 -3.68 -25.65 8.67
C HIS A 216 -4.18 -24.29 8.16
N PRO A 217 -3.40 -23.58 7.32
CA PRO A 217 -3.88 -22.39 6.64
C PRO A 217 -4.95 -22.77 5.61
N GLU A 218 -5.81 -21.81 5.24
CA GLU A 218 -6.77 -22.02 4.16
C GLU A 218 -6.11 -21.90 2.79
N LYS A 219 -5.11 -21.01 2.70
CA LYS A 219 -4.36 -20.76 1.46
C LYS A 219 -2.88 -20.98 1.69
N MET A 220 -2.22 -21.55 0.71
CA MET A 220 -0.76 -21.75 0.74
C MET A 220 0.01 -20.43 0.83
N SER A 221 -0.50 -19.37 0.20
CA SER A 221 0.08 -18.03 0.21
C SER A 221 0.26 -17.45 1.61
N GLU A 222 -0.56 -17.85 2.58
CA GLU A 222 -0.46 -17.41 3.99
C GLU A 222 0.86 -17.82 4.66
N MET A 223 1.51 -18.86 4.12
CA MET A 223 2.73 -19.42 4.70
C MET A 223 4.00 -19.06 3.93
N GLU A 224 3.85 -18.36 2.80
CA GLU A 224 4.98 -18.03 1.95
C GLU A 224 5.84 -16.92 2.57
N GLY A 225 7.05 -17.29 2.98
CA GLY A 225 8.06 -16.35 3.45
C GLY A 225 8.88 -15.77 2.28
N VAL A 226 9.11 -14.47 2.32
CA VAL A 226 9.90 -13.75 1.32
C VAL A 226 11.38 -13.79 1.67
N ASN A 227 12.19 -14.41 0.83
CA ASN A 227 13.64 -14.47 1.00
C ASN A 227 14.44 -13.75 -0.11
N ASN A 228 13.80 -13.49 -1.24
CA ASN A 228 14.39 -12.81 -2.39
C ASN A 228 13.33 -12.01 -3.15
N ARG A 229 13.78 -11.20 -4.12
CA ARG A 229 12.89 -10.31 -4.90
C ARG A 229 11.92 -11.06 -5.82
N LEU A 230 12.26 -12.27 -6.26
CA LEU A 230 11.36 -13.08 -7.08
C LEU A 230 10.15 -13.54 -6.25
N GLN A 231 10.39 -14.02 -5.02
CA GLN A 231 9.33 -14.39 -4.09
C GLN A 231 8.46 -13.19 -3.71
N LEU A 232 9.09 -12.02 -3.47
CA LEU A 232 8.34 -10.79 -3.19
C LEU A 232 7.41 -10.42 -4.35
N ALA A 233 7.91 -10.45 -5.59
CA ALA A 233 7.10 -10.14 -6.77
C ALA A 233 5.96 -11.14 -7.00
N ALA A 234 6.19 -12.43 -6.72
CA ALA A 234 5.14 -13.44 -6.78
C ALA A 234 4.05 -13.19 -5.73
N LEU A 235 4.46 -12.91 -4.50
CA LEU A 235 3.54 -12.65 -3.40
C LEU A 235 2.75 -11.35 -3.60
N GLU A 236 3.36 -10.31 -4.21
CA GLU A 236 2.66 -9.09 -4.63
C GLU A 236 1.49 -9.41 -5.56
N ARG A 237 1.69 -10.29 -6.57
CA ARG A 237 0.61 -10.65 -7.50
C ARG A 237 -0.51 -11.46 -6.83
N ILE A 238 -0.16 -12.32 -5.88
CA ILE A 238 -1.16 -13.06 -5.08
C ILE A 238 -2.00 -12.08 -4.26
N TYR A 239 -1.36 -11.18 -3.52
CA TYR A 239 -2.06 -10.16 -2.74
C TYR A 239 -2.99 -9.30 -3.59
N GLN A 240 -2.49 -8.77 -4.73
CA GLN A 240 -3.28 -7.93 -5.62
C GLN A 240 -4.47 -8.68 -6.21
N ARG A 241 -4.29 -9.96 -6.53
CA ARG A 241 -5.39 -10.81 -6.99
C ARG A 241 -6.46 -11.00 -5.91
N GLU A 242 -6.05 -11.23 -4.68
CA GLU A 242 -6.99 -11.36 -3.55
C GLU A 242 -7.77 -10.07 -3.29
N GLN A 243 -7.11 -8.90 -3.38
CA GLN A 243 -7.80 -7.62 -3.26
C GLN A 243 -8.80 -7.40 -4.40
N ALA A 244 -8.42 -7.72 -5.64
CA ALA A 244 -9.32 -7.62 -6.78
C ALA A 244 -10.54 -8.55 -6.64
N ASP A 245 -10.32 -9.81 -6.23
CA ASP A 245 -11.39 -10.79 -6.03
C ASP A 245 -12.36 -10.34 -4.93
N ARG A 246 -11.85 -9.77 -3.81
CA ARG A 246 -12.67 -9.20 -2.75
C ARG A 246 -13.56 -8.07 -3.27
N LEU A 247 -12.98 -7.11 -3.99
CA LEU A 247 -13.71 -5.97 -4.56
C LEU A 247 -14.77 -6.41 -5.59
N LEU A 248 -14.47 -7.43 -6.41
CA LEU A 248 -15.43 -8.03 -7.35
C LEU A 248 -16.63 -8.63 -6.60
N LEU A 249 -16.39 -9.33 -5.49
CA LEU A 249 -17.46 -9.89 -4.64
C LEU A 249 -18.25 -8.79 -3.93
N GLU A 250 -17.66 -7.66 -3.61
CA GLU A 250 -18.31 -6.47 -3.06
C GLU A 250 -19.09 -5.66 -4.10
N GLY A 251 -18.97 -6.01 -5.40
CA GLY A 251 -19.78 -5.44 -6.48
C GLY A 251 -19.05 -4.40 -7.35
N VAL A 252 -17.75 -4.21 -7.17
CA VAL A 252 -16.93 -3.40 -8.08
C VAL A 252 -16.66 -4.19 -9.36
N MET A 253 -16.89 -3.61 -10.53
CA MET A 253 -16.52 -4.21 -11.80
C MET A 253 -15.05 -3.90 -12.12
N ILE A 254 -14.16 -4.87 -11.99
CA ILE A 254 -12.76 -4.78 -12.40
C ILE A 254 -12.60 -5.56 -13.71
N LEU A 255 -12.27 -4.86 -14.83
CA LEU A 255 -12.26 -5.46 -16.16
C LEU A 255 -11.13 -6.51 -16.34
N ASP A 256 -10.00 -6.30 -15.69
CA ASP A 256 -8.92 -7.28 -15.65
C ASP A 256 -8.25 -7.30 -14.26
N PRO A 257 -8.62 -8.26 -13.41
CA PRO A 257 -8.07 -8.40 -12.07
C PRO A 257 -6.55 -8.64 -12.01
N ALA A 258 -5.94 -9.12 -13.10
CA ALA A 258 -4.49 -9.34 -13.16
C ALA A 258 -3.70 -8.04 -13.39
N ARG A 259 -4.35 -6.97 -13.80
CA ARG A 259 -3.77 -5.66 -14.12
C ARG A 259 -4.37 -4.54 -13.28
N PHE A 260 -4.65 -4.83 -12.04
CA PHE A 260 -5.13 -3.90 -11.02
C PHE A 260 -4.21 -3.95 -9.82
N ASP A 261 -3.83 -2.80 -9.29
CA ASP A 261 -3.01 -2.70 -8.08
C ASP A 261 -3.67 -1.81 -7.03
N LEU A 262 -3.90 -2.37 -5.85
CA LEU A 262 -4.34 -1.65 -4.66
C LEU A 262 -3.18 -1.58 -3.65
N ARG A 263 -2.68 -0.36 -3.41
CA ARG A 263 -1.57 -0.06 -2.49
C ARG A 263 -2.04 0.87 -1.37
N GLY A 264 -3.09 0.47 -0.69
CA GLY A 264 -3.76 1.24 0.35
C GLY A 264 -5.17 0.73 0.58
N THR A 265 -6.12 1.66 0.80
CA THR A 265 -7.53 1.36 1.03
C THR A 265 -8.41 1.92 -0.08
N LEU A 266 -9.45 1.18 -0.45
CA LEU A 266 -10.49 1.62 -1.36
C LEU A 266 -11.85 1.48 -0.68
N THR A 267 -12.49 2.62 -0.44
CA THR A 267 -13.91 2.69 -0.09
C THR A 267 -14.71 3.00 -1.36
N HIS A 268 -15.79 2.29 -1.62
CA HIS A 268 -16.54 2.45 -2.85
C HIS A 268 -18.05 2.42 -2.64
N GLY A 269 -18.78 3.10 -3.54
CA GLY A 269 -20.21 3.00 -3.71
C GLY A 269 -20.61 1.83 -4.59
N LYS A 270 -21.82 1.90 -5.17
CA LYS A 270 -22.36 0.89 -6.09
C LYS A 270 -22.00 1.22 -7.53
N ASP A 271 -21.99 0.18 -8.37
CA ASP A 271 -21.81 0.31 -9.82
C ASP A 271 -20.52 1.04 -10.24
N VAL A 272 -19.44 0.81 -9.48
CA VAL A 272 -18.11 1.32 -9.80
C VAL A 272 -17.47 0.41 -10.85
N ILE A 273 -16.87 1.02 -11.87
CA ILE A 273 -16.15 0.31 -12.94
C ILE A 273 -14.68 0.76 -12.95
N ILE A 274 -13.76 -0.21 -12.89
CA ILE A 274 -12.32 0.02 -12.95
C ILE A 274 -11.71 -0.73 -14.12
N ASP A 275 -11.09 0.00 -15.03
CA ASP A 275 -10.45 -0.54 -16.23
C ASP A 275 -9.02 -1.05 -15.93
N VAL A 276 -8.33 -1.52 -16.95
CA VAL A 276 -7.02 -2.17 -16.85
C VAL A 276 -5.91 -1.21 -16.45
N ASN A 277 -4.87 -1.72 -15.78
CA ASN A 277 -3.67 -0.98 -15.37
C ASN A 277 -3.96 0.22 -14.44
N VAL A 278 -5.06 0.19 -13.70
CA VAL A 278 -5.34 1.20 -12.67
C VAL A 278 -4.55 0.90 -11.42
N ILE A 279 -3.95 1.94 -10.85
CA ILE A 279 -3.22 1.89 -9.59
C ILE A 279 -3.92 2.80 -8.58
N ILE A 280 -4.25 2.24 -7.41
CA ILE A 280 -4.84 2.97 -6.29
C ILE A 280 -3.85 2.97 -5.13
N GLU A 281 -3.48 4.16 -4.63
CA GLU A 281 -2.50 4.33 -3.55
C GLU A 281 -3.11 5.15 -2.40
N GLY A 282 -2.70 4.85 -1.16
CA GLY A 282 -3.19 5.54 0.04
C GLY A 282 -4.68 5.33 0.26
N ASP A 283 -5.40 6.35 0.70
CA ASP A 283 -6.83 6.29 1.00
C ASP A 283 -7.65 6.89 -0.13
N VAL A 284 -8.38 6.04 -0.86
CA VAL A 284 -9.22 6.46 -1.98
C VAL A 284 -10.69 6.13 -1.71
N THR A 285 -11.55 7.12 -1.95
CA THR A 285 -13.01 6.94 -1.85
C THR A 285 -13.65 7.22 -3.22
N LEU A 286 -14.45 6.27 -3.71
CA LEU A 286 -15.24 6.38 -4.93
C LEU A 286 -16.72 6.33 -4.58
N GLY A 287 -17.48 7.28 -5.11
CA GLY A 287 -18.94 7.29 -5.00
C GLY A 287 -19.64 6.22 -5.86
N ASN A 288 -20.96 6.36 -6.03
CA ASN A 288 -21.73 5.47 -6.88
C ASN A 288 -21.55 5.81 -8.37
N ASN A 289 -21.63 4.81 -9.25
CA ASN A 289 -21.55 4.98 -10.71
C ASN A 289 -20.26 5.67 -11.19
N VAL A 290 -19.16 5.53 -10.46
CA VAL A 290 -17.87 6.07 -10.85
C VAL A 290 -17.20 5.16 -11.86
N VAL A 291 -16.64 5.75 -12.92
CA VAL A 291 -15.89 5.02 -13.96
C VAL A 291 -14.44 5.48 -13.99
N ILE A 292 -13.52 4.54 -13.79
CA ILE A 292 -12.08 4.78 -13.83
C ILE A 292 -11.51 4.12 -15.09
N GLY A 293 -11.05 4.95 -16.03
CA GLY A 293 -10.46 4.51 -17.29
C GLY A 293 -9.06 3.90 -17.15
N ALA A 294 -8.63 3.23 -18.21
CA ALA A 294 -7.37 2.48 -18.23
C ALA A 294 -6.15 3.35 -17.89
N GLY A 295 -5.24 2.81 -17.10
CA GLY A 295 -3.97 3.44 -16.76
C GLY A 295 -4.07 4.66 -15.85
N CYS A 296 -5.22 4.89 -15.19
CA CYS A 296 -5.37 5.94 -14.19
C CYS A 296 -4.56 5.60 -12.92
N VAL A 297 -4.04 6.64 -12.28
CA VAL A 297 -3.38 6.56 -10.97
C VAL A 297 -4.12 7.47 -10.00
N LEU A 298 -4.64 6.87 -8.92
CA LEU A 298 -5.40 7.55 -7.88
C LEU A 298 -4.63 7.46 -6.57
N LYS A 299 -4.45 8.59 -5.89
CA LYS A 299 -3.75 8.62 -4.61
C LYS A 299 -4.41 9.60 -3.65
N ASP A 300 -4.79 9.13 -2.46
CA ASP A 300 -5.31 9.95 -1.37
C ASP A 300 -6.41 10.92 -1.85
N CYS A 301 -7.45 10.42 -2.51
CA CYS A 301 -8.45 11.27 -3.16
C CYS A 301 -9.89 10.80 -2.96
N VAL A 302 -10.82 11.73 -3.13
CA VAL A 302 -12.26 11.48 -3.08
C VAL A 302 -12.90 11.82 -4.41
N ILE A 303 -13.64 10.88 -5.00
CA ILE A 303 -14.32 11.02 -6.28
C ILE A 303 -15.81 10.78 -6.08
N GLY A 304 -16.62 11.83 -6.28
CA GLY A 304 -18.07 11.81 -6.07
C GLY A 304 -18.84 11.06 -7.16
N ASP A 305 -20.10 10.81 -6.87
CA ASP A 305 -21.02 10.02 -7.67
C ASP A 305 -21.06 10.45 -9.14
N GLY A 306 -21.19 9.48 -10.04
CA GLY A 306 -21.37 9.72 -11.48
C GLY A 306 -20.14 10.26 -12.21
N SER A 307 -19.02 10.43 -11.52
CA SER A 307 -17.81 11.00 -12.10
C SER A 307 -17.05 9.99 -12.98
N VAL A 308 -16.42 10.51 -14.03
CA VAL A 308 -15.68 9.70 -15.01
C VAL A 308 -14.24 10.19 -15.14
N LEU A 309 -13.29 9.31 -14.93
CA LEU A 309 -11.89 9.52 -15.25
C LEU A 309 -11.55 8.81 -16.55
N SER A 310 -11.18 9.60 -17.56
CA SER A 310 -10.70 9.07 -18.84
C SER A 310 -9.27 8.50 -18.72
N PRO A 311 -8.83 7.65 -19.65
CA PRO A 311 -7.56 6.94 -19.55
C PRO A 311 -6.34 7.84 -19.27
N TYR A 312 -5.38 7.28 -18.51
CA TYR A 312 -4.10 7.92 -18.16
C TYR A 312 -4.24 9.24 -17.38
N THR A 313 -5.31 9.37 -16.58
CA THR A 313 -5.51 10.49 -15.67
C THR A 313 -4.82 10.21 -14.34
N VAL A 314 -4.15 11.22 -13.78
CA VAL A 314 -3.50 11.14 -12.46
C VAL A 314 -4.20 12.08 -11.49
N VAL A 315 -4.69 11.53 -10.36
CA VAL A 315 -5.36 12.30 -9.30
C VAL A 315 -4.65 12.05 -7.97
N GLU A 316 -4.15 13.10 -7.35
CA GLU A 316 -3.40 13.04 -6.12
C GLU A 316 -3.91 14.07 -5.10
N SER A 317 -4.26 13.65 -3.90
CA SER A 317 -4.71 14.49 -2.77
C SER A 317 -5.69 15.57 -3.21
N SER A 318 -6.75 15.13 -3.89
CA SER A 318 -7.72 16.00 -4.58
C SER A 318 -9.14 15.52 -4.36
N GLU A 319 -10.09 16.43 -4.49
CA GLU A 319 -11.51 16.14 -4.30
C GLU A 319 -12.30 16.47 -5.58
N MET A 320 -13.16 15.55 -5.97
CA MET A 320 -14.11 15.72 -7.07
C MET A 320 -15.52 15.51 -6.54
N ALA A 321 -16.39 16.49 -6.76
CA ALA A 321 -17.80 16.38 -6.46
C ALA A 321 -18.51 15.48 -7.51
N ARG A 322 -19.81 15.61 -7.68
CA ARG A 322 -20.62 14.73 -8.53
C ARG A 322 -20.53 15.09 -10.01
N ASP A 323 -20.68 14.06 -10.85
CA ASP A 323 -20.83 14.21 -12.31
C ASP A 323 -19.64 14.91 -12.99
N CYS A 324 -18.45 14.87 -12.36
CA CYS A 324 -17.25 15.44 -12.92
C CYS A 324 -16.66 14.56 -14.02
N THR A 325 -16.01 15.17 -15.01
CA THR A 325 -15.27 14.44 -16.04
C THR A 325 -13.83 14.93 -16.12
N VAL A 326 -12.85 14.01 -16.03
CA VAL A 326 -11.42 14.37 -16.03
C VAL A 326 -10.64 13.50 -17.00
N GLY A 327 -9.78 14.13 -17.79
CA GLY A 327 -8.89 13.46 -18.74
C GLY A 327 -9.39 13.45 -20.20
N PRO A 328 -8.74 12.65 -21.07
CA PRO A 328 -7.56 11.82 -20.78
C PRO A 328 -6.28 12.64 -20.56
N PHE A 329 -5.24 12.01 -19.99
CA PHE A 329 -3.94 12.65 -19.75
C PHE A 329 -4.02 13.96 -18.93
N ALA A 330 -4.99 14.07 -18.03
CA ALA A 330 -5.10 15.18 -17.09
C ALA A 330 -4.38 14.88 -15.77
N ARG A 331 -3.98 15.93 -15.07
CA ARG A 331 -3.35 15.78 -13.76
C ARG A 331 -3.97 16.71 -12.72
N LEU A 332 -4.59 16.12 -11.71
CA LEU A 332 -5.02 16.83 -10.51
C LEU A 332 -3.97 16.61 -9.40
N ARG A 333 -3.29 17.69 -9.04
CA ARG A 333 -2.25 17.70 -7.99
C ARG A 333 -2.84 18.11 -6.65
N PRO A 334 -2.11 17.91 -5.53
CA PRO A 334 -2.61 18.18 -4.20
C PRO A 334 -3.29 19.54 -4.04
N GLY A 335 -4.49 19.49 -3.42
CA GLY A 335 -5.34 20.65 -3.18
C GLY A 335 -6.16 21.10 -4.38
N SER A 336 -6.35 20.26 -5.38
CA SER A 336 -7.32 20.50 -6.45
C SER A 336 -8.71 20.09 -6.02
N VAL A 337 -9.70 20.96 -6.25
CA VAL A 337 -11.11 20.73 -5.91
C VAL A 337 -11.98 21.00 -7.15
N LEU A 338 -12.77 20.00 -7.55
CA LEU A 338 -13.76 20.10 -8.62
C LEU A 338 -15.17 20.09 -8.03
N ALA A 339 -15.95 21.13 -8.30
CA ALA A 339 -17.36 21.17 -7.95
C ALA A 339 -18.21 20.33 -8.91
N ASP A 340 -19.52 20.20 -8.65
CA ASP A 340 -20.42 19.38 -9.45
C ASP A 340 -20.34 19.72 -10.95
N LYS A 341 -20.29 18.70 -11.80
CA LYS A 341 -20.26 18.81 -13.27
C LYS A 341 -19.08 19.58 -13.85
N ALA A 342 -18.01 19.75 -13.08
CA ALA A 342 -16.79 20.36 -13.60
C ALA A 342 -16.12 19.43 -14.62
N HIS A 343 -15.50 20.03 -15.64
CA HIS A 343 -14.81 19.31 -16.71
C HIS A 343 -13.36 19.75 -16.84
N VAL A 344 -12.45 18.78 -16.73
CA VAL A 344 -11.01 18.96 -16.94
C VAL A 344 -10.59 18.05 -18.08
N GLY A 345 -10.18 18.61 -19.22
CA GLY A 345 -9.85 17.83 -20.42
C GLY A 345 -8.36 17.45 -20.51
N ASN A 346 -7.95 17.08 -21.72
CA ASN A 346 -6.63 16.53 -21.96
C ASN A 346 -5.48 17.53 -21.81
N PHE A 347 -4.39 17.06 -21.17
CA PHE A 347 -3.19 17.84 -20.90
C PHE A 347 -3.45 19.11 -20.06
N VAL A 348 -4.47 19.07 -19.21
CA VAL A 348 -4.71 20.10 -18.19
C VAL A 348 -4.11 19.64 -16.87
N GLU A 349 -3.37 20.54 -16.25
CA GLU A 349 -2.83 20.35 -14.89
C GLU A 349 -3.46 21.33 -13.93
N MET A 350 -3.97 20.86 -12.80
CA MET A 350 -4.45 21.67 -11.68
C MET A 350 -3.61 21.46 -10.43
N LYS A 351 -3.39 22.52 -9.64
CA LYS A 351 -2.69 22.47 -8.36
C LYS A 351 -3.19 23.55 -7.42
N LYS A 352 -3.66 23.17 -6.22
CA LYS A 352 -4.22 24.14 -5.26
C LYS A 352 -5.20 25.09 -5.94
N ALA A 353 -6.13 24.51 -6.70
CA ALA A 353 -7.08 25.27 -7.48
C ALA A 353 -8.48 24.69 -7.35
N THR A 354 -9.48 25.56 -7.31
CA THR A 354 -10.90 25.17 -7.33
C THR A 354 -11.50 25.48 -8.69
N LEU A 355 -12.23 24.52 -9.26
CA LEU A 355 -13.00 24.67 -10.48
C LEU A 355 -14.49 24.54 -10.12
N GLY A 356 -15.24 25.62 -10.28
CA GLY A 356 -16.65 25.72 -9.88
C GLY A 356 -17.60 24.87 -10.69
N THR A 357 -18.85 24.82 -10.25
CA THR A 357 -19.91 24.02 -10.86
C THR A 357 -20.09 24.33 -12.33
N GLY A 358 -20.12 23.28 -13.17
CA GLY A 358 -20.32 23.43 -14.62
C GLY A 358 -19.15 24.05 -15.39
N SER A 359 -18.06 24.44 -14.70
CA SER A 359 -16.91 25.08 -15.31
C SER A 359 -16.04 24.09 -16.07
N LYS A 360 -15.34 24.56 -17.10
CA LYS A 360 -14.60 23.72 -18.05
C LYS A 360 -13.22 24.26 -18.33
N ALA A 361 -12.21 23.38 -18.27
CA ALA A 361 -10.86 23.59 -18.78
C ALA A 361 -10.51 22.43 -19.71
N GLY A 362 -10.83 22.56 -21.00
CA GLY A 362 -10.84 21.42 -21.93
C GLY A 362 -9.48 20.97 -22.43
N HIS A 363 -8.48 21.85 -22.53
CA HIS A 363 -7.23 21.54 -23.23
C HIS A 363 -6.03 22.34 -22.73
N LEU A 364 -4.87 21.67 -22.60
CA LEU A 364 -3.53 22.29 -22.59
C LEU A 364 -3.39 23.49 -21.64
N SER A 365 -3.93 23.43 -20.43
CA SER A 365 -3.95 24.56 -19.49
C SER A 365 -3.25 24.21 -18.20
N TYR A 366 -2.62 25.22 -17.57
CA TYR A 366 -2.13 25.13 -16.21
C TYR A 366 -2.94 26.05 -15.29
N LEU A 367 -3.61 25.47 -14.31
CA LEU A 367 -4.41 26.18 -13.32
C LEU A 367 -3.83 25.94 -11.92
N GLY A 368 -2.96 26.85 -11.50
CA GLY A 368 -2.29 26.79 -10.19
C GLY A 368 -2.67 27.97 -9.30
N ASP A 369 -2.86 27.70 -8.00
CA ASP A 369 -3.24 28.69 -7.00
C ASP A 369 -4.41 29.60 -7.49
N ALA A 370 -5.51 28.96 -7.94
CA ALA A 370 -6.63 29.64 -8.58
C ALA A 370 -7.98 29.32 -7.95
N GLU A 371 -8.85 30.29 -7.84
CA GLU A 371 -10.27 30.13 -7.50
C GLU A 371 -11.08 30.50 -8.73
N ILE A 372 -11.75 29.47 -9.32
CA ILE A 372 -12.53 29.62 -10.54
C ILE A 372 -14.01 29.38 -10.20
N GLY A 373 -14.85 30.36 -10.48
CA GLY A 373 -16.28 30.35 -10.22
C GLY A 373 -17.05 29.33 -11.05
N ASN A 374 -18.36 29.46 -11.05
CA ASN A 374 -19.28 28.57 -11.75
C ASN A 374 -19.47 28.96 -13.21
N ASP A 375 -19.77 27.98 -14.07
CA ASP A 375 -20.06 28.17 -15.50
C ASP A 375 -18.96 28.92 -16.29
N VAL A 376 -17.70 28.80 -15.81
CA VAL A 376 -16.52 29.42 -16.44
C VAL A 376 -15.99 28.54 -17.57
N ASN A 377 -15.63 29.15 -18.68
CA ASN A 377 -14.91 28.47 -19.77
C ASN A 377 -13.46 28.94 -19.83
N ILE A 378 -12.52 28.02 -19.58
CA ILE A 378 -11.08 28.24 -19.73
C ILE A 378 -10.62 27.77 -21.09
N GLY A 379 -10.16 28.71 -21.93
CA GLY A 379 -9.64 28.44 -23.27
C GLY A 379 -8.33 27.66 -23.26
N ALA A 380 -8.06 26.91 -24.33
CA ALA A 380 -6.84 26.15 -24.50
C ALA A 380 -5.58 27.00 -24.38
N GLY A 381 -4.54 26.51 -23.70
CA GLY A 381 -3.29 27.24 -23.53
C GLY A 381 -3.34 28.32 -22.45
N THR A 382 -4.40 28.36 -21.63
CA THR A 382 -4.47 29.30 -20.51
C THR A 382 -3.51 28.91 -19.39
N ILE A 383 -2.78 29.88 -18.87
CA ILE A 383 -1.83 29.71 -17.77
C ILE A 383 -2.13 30.73 -16.67
N THR A 384 -2.36 30.26 -15.46
CA THR A 384 -2.27 31.12 -14.26
C THR A 384 -0.79 31.27 -13.92
N CYS A 385 -0.22 32.47 -14.19
CA CYS A 385 1.17 32.79 -13.89
C CYS A 385 1.29 33.11 -12.39
N ASN A 386 1.28 32.10 -11.55
CA ASN A 386 1.12 32.20 -10.10
C ASN A 386 2.45 32.35 -9.32
N TYR A 387 3.60 32.42 -10.00
CA TYR A 387 4.92 32.41 -9.35
C TYR A 387 5.83 33.51 -9.95
N ASP A 388 6.37 34.37 -9.12
CA ASP A 388 7.24 35.49 -9.51
C ASP A 388 8.75 35.21 -9.42
N GLY A 389 9.11 33.95 -9.11
CA GLY A 389 10.49 33.53 -8.84
C GLY A 389 10.80 33.35 -7.36
N ALA A 390 9.99 33.88 -6.45
CA ALA A 390 10.13 33.76 -5.01
C ALA A 390 8.80 33.44 -4.30
N ASN A 391 7.72 34.12 -4.67
CA ASN A 391 6.41 34.02 -4.01
C ASN A 391 5.34 33.48 -4.96
N LYS A 392 4.25 32.96 -4.39
CA LYS A 392 3.06 32.53 -5.13
C LYS A 392 1.89 33.46 -4.84
N PHE A 393 1.12 33.72 -5.88
CA PHE A 393 -0.03 34.60 -5.86
C PHE A 393 -1.24 33.90 -6.44
N LYS A 394 -2.42 34.35 -6.04
CA LYS A 394 -3.70 33.77 -6.42
C LYS A 394 -4.30 34.47 -7.63
N THR A 395 -4.92 33.67 -8.51
CA THR A 395 -5.84 34.13 -9.55
C THR A 395 -7.26 33.87 -9.10
N VAL A 396 -8.15 34.85 -9.19
CA VAL A 396 -9.58 34.72 -8.90
C VAL A 396 -10.39 34.97 -10.17
N ILE A 397 -11.26 34.05 -10.54
CA ILE A 397 -12.14 34.16 -11.71
C ILE A 397 -13.59 34.03 -11.23
N GLY A 398 -14.40 35.04 -11.47
CA GLY A 398 -15.81 35.06 -11.10
C GLY A 398 -16.64 34.09 -11.95
N ASP A 399 -17.96 34.01 -11.64
CA ASP A 399 -18.89 33.17 -12.38
C ASP A 399 -19.09 33.66 -13.83
N ASP A 400 -19.47 32.76 -14.73
CA ASP A 400 -19.85 33.05 -16.13
C ASP A 400 -18.77 33.80 -16.92
N VAL A 401 -17.49 33.57 -16.59
CA VAL A 401 -16.35 34.17 -17.30
C VAL A 401 -15.94 33.30 -18.48
N PHE A 402 -15.70 33.97 -19.64
CA PHE A 402 -15.09 33.34 -20.80
C PHE A 402 -13.63 33.77 -20.95
N VAL A 403 -12.72 32.82 -20.81
CA VAL A 403 -11.28 33.02 -21.05
C VAL A 403 -10.94 32.46 -22.43
N GLY A 404 -10.47 33.32 -23.34
CA GLY A 404 -10.03 32.94 -24.67
C GLY A 404 -8.74 32.13 -24.66
N SER A 405 -8.48 31.40 -25.72
CA SER A 405 -7.28 30.56 -25.87
C SER A 405 -5.99 31.38 -25.79
N ASP A 406 -4.90 30.75 -25.37
CA ASP A 406 -3.54 31.32 -25.23
C ASP A 406 -3.51 32.57 -24.35
N THR A 407 -4.18 32.48 -23.18
CA THR A 407 -4.28 33.56 -22.21
C THR A 407 -3.30 33.33 -21.06
N GLN A 408 -2.56 34.40 -20.69
CA GLN A 408 -1.71 34.41 -19.49
C GLN A 408 -2.34 35.31 -18.43
N LEU A 409 -2.72 34.72 -17.30
CA LEU A 409 -3.24 35.43 -16.13
C LEU A 409 -2.12 35.66 -15.12
N VAL A 410 -1.55 36.87 -15.11
CA VAL A 410 -0.40 37.22 -14.23
C VAL A 410 -0.92 37.56 -12.84
N ALA A 411 -0.79 36.60 -11.94
CA ALA A 411 -1.26 36.75 -10.56
C ALA A 411 -0.37 37.72 -9.73
N PRO A 412 -0.95 38.46 -8.76
CA PRO A 412 -2.34 38.40 -8.35
C PRO A 412 -3.26 39.12 -9.34
N VAL A 413 -4.38 38.50 -9.72
CA VAL A 413 -5.34 39.11 -10.63
C VAL A 413 -6.75 38.55 -10.38
N THR A 414 -7.74 39.43 -10.48
CA THR A 414 -9.16 39.13 -10.36
C THR A 414 -9.87 39.37 -11.69
N ILE A 415 -10.62 38.40 -12.17
CA ILE A 415 -11.50 38.53 -13.36
C ILE A 415 -12.95 38.56 -12.86
N GLY A 416 -13.61 39.69 -13.03
CA GLY A 416 -14.98 39.89 -12.58
C GLY A 416 -16.00 39.01 -13.28
N LYS A 417 -17.14 38.78 -12.62
CA LYS A 417 -18.25 37.97 -13.15
C LYS A 417 -18.68 38.41 -14.56
N GLY A 418 -18.95 37.45 -15.44
CA GLY A 418 -19.42 37.68 -16.77
C GLY A 418 -18.39 38.34 -17.70
N ALA A 419 -17.16 38.55 -17.27
CA ALA A 419 -16.11 39.15 -18.08
C ALA A 419 -15.65 38.19 -19.19
N THR A 420 -15.14 38.81 -20.29
CA THR A 420 -14.55 38.07 -21.42
C THR A 420 -13.09 38.46 -21.58
N VAL A 421 -12.21 37.49 -21.60
CA VAL A 421 -10.80 37.66 -21.93
C VAL A 421 -10.59 37.22 -23.40
N GLY A 422 -10.17 38.13 -24.27
CA GLY A 422 -9.91 37.82 -25.67
C GLY A 422 -8.70 36.89 -25.83
N ALA A 423 -8.75 36.00 -26.83
CA ALA A 423 -7.65 35.07 -27.09
C ALA A 423 -6.30 35.79 -27.29
N GLY A 424 -5.20 35.17 -26.84
CA GLY A 424 -3.84 35.71 -26.89
C GLY A 424 -3.59 36.90 -25.98
N THR A 425 -4.37 37.06 -24.91
CA THR A 425 -4.28 38.19 -23.99
C THR A 425 -3.40 37.86 -22.78
N THR A 426 -2.47 38.76 -22.44
CA THR A 426 -1.77 38.75 -21.14
C THR A 426 -2.47 39.75 -20.21
N VAL A 427 -3.12 39.22 -19.16
CA VAL A 427 -3.85 40.01 -18.17
C VAL A 427 -2.94 40.28 -17.00
N THR A 428 -2.68 41.57 -16.69
CA THR A 428 -1.77 41.99 -15.61
C THR A 428 -2.46 42.88 -14.59
N LYS A 429 -3.74 43.19 -14.76
CA LYS A 429 -4.58 44.00 -13.88
C LYS A 429 -5.95 43.39 -13.77
N ASP A 430 -6.63 43.68 -12.66
CA ASP A 430 -8.01 43.21 -12.48
C ASP A 430 -8.93 43.69 -13.61
N VAL A 431 -9.88 42.82 -13.98
CA VAL A 431 -10.91 43.01 -15.00
C VAL A 431 -12.25 43.13 -14.31
N GLY A 432 -13.00 44.18 -14.58
CA GLY A 432 -14.33 44.42 -14.02
C GLY A 432 -15.38 43.43 -14.53
N GLU A 433 -16.54 43.45 -13.84
CA GLU A 433 -17.66 42.58 -14.23
C GLU A 433 -18.19 42.95 -15.63
N ASN A 434 -18.50 41.95 -16.44
CA ASN A 434 -19.04 42.11 -17.79
C ASN A 434 -18.13 42.92 -18.75
N GLU A 435 -16.84 43.03 -18.45
CA GLU A 435 -15.89 43.71 -19.31
C GLU A 435 -15.24 42.76 -20.33
N LEU A 436 -14.83 43.31 -21.45
CA LEU A 436 -13.97 42.66 -22.45
C LEU A 436 -12.54 43.21 -22.27
N VAL A 437 -11.59 42.32 -21.98
CA VAL A 437 -10.16 42.68 -21.93
C VAL A 437 -9.41 42.06 -23.11
N ILE A 438 -8.61 42.88 -23.80
CA ILE A 438 -7.76 42.49 -24.93
C ILE A 438 -6.38 43.13 -24.77
N SER A 439 -5.33 42.34 -24.88
CA SER A 439 -3.93 42.79 -24.77
C SER A 439 -3.15 42.15 -25.94
N ARG A 440 -3.29 42.73 -27.15
CA ARG A 440 -2.64 42.21 -28.36
C ARG A 440 -1.98 43.36 -29.14
N VAL A 441 -0.82 43.09 -29.72
CA VAL A 441 -0.18 43.97 -30.69
C VAL A 441 -0.94 43.96 -32.03
N ARG A 442 -0.89 45.07 -32.76
CA ARG A 442 -1.50 45.14 -34.08
C ARG A 442 -0.82 44.18 -35.05
N GLN A 443 -1.60 43.37 -35.74
CA GLN A 443 -1.08 42.47 -36.77
C GLN A 443 -0.36 43.25 -37.88
N THR A 444 0.87 42.82 -38.20
CA THR A 444 1.65 43.38 -39.32
C THR A 444 1.86 42.30 -40.37
N GLN A 445 1.67 42.66 -41.62
CA GLN A 445 1.90 41.79 -42.78
C GLN A 445 3.10 42.30 -43.58
N ILE A 446 4.03 41.41 -43.93
CA ILE A 446 5.22 41.72 -44.72
C ILE A 446 5.01 41.07 -46.10
N ALA A 447 4.68 41.90 -47.10
CA ALA A 447 4.54 41.42 -48.48
C ALA A 447 5.90 40.99 -49.03
N GLY A 448 5.90 39.96 -49.83
CA GLY A 448 7.15 39.46 -50.48
C GLY A 448 8.14 38.75 -49.54
N TRP A 449 7.71 38.38 -48.30
CA TRP A 449 8.57 37.61 -47.37
C TRP A 449 9.09 36.33 -48.02
N LYS A 450 10.42 36.15 -48.06
CA LYS A 450 11.09 34.92 -48.52
C LYS A 450 11.47 34.05 -47.34
N ARG A 451 10.90 32.85 -47.30
CA ARG A 451 11.25 31.86 -46.30
C ARG A 451 12.73 31.46 -46.42
N PRO A 452 13.50 31.44 -45.32
CA PRO A 452 14.88 30.92 -45.37
C PRO A 452 14.92 29.48 -45.89
N VAL A 453 15.84 29.22 -46.81
CA VAL A 453 16.10 27.87 -47.34
C VAL A 453 17.41 27.34 -46.79
N LYS A 454 17.48 26.03 -46.55
CA LYS A 454 18.69 25.37 -46.05
C LYS A 454 19.80 25.52 -47.08
N MET A 455 20.92 26.15 -46.72
CA MET A 455 22.10 26.16 -47.57
C MET A 455 22.60 24.73 -47.74
N LYS A 456 22.72 24.28 -49.00
CA LYS A 456 23.40 23.01 -49.27
C LYS A 456 24.88 23.22 -48.90
N LYS A 457 25.37 22.40 -47.97
CA LYS A 457 26.81 22.27 -47.68
C LYS A 457 27.50 21.60 -48.87
#